data_611a131f985d30efc630734983c3cfe1
#
_entry.id   611a131f985d30efc630734983c3cfe1
#
_cell.length_a   1.000
_cell.length_b   1.000
_cell.length_c   1.000
_cell.angle_alpha   90.00
_cell.angle_beta   90.00
_cell.angle_gamma   90.00
#
_symmetry.space_group_name_H-M   'P 1'
#
loop_
_entity.id
_entity.type
_entity.pdbx_description
1 polymer ?
#
loop_
_entity_poly.entity_id
_entity_poly.type
_entity_poly.pdbx_seq_one_letter_code
_entity_poly.pdbx_strand_id
1 'polypeptide(L)'
;MADYVVAASVSEIHCYHPQPYYDPAEVSKRLITPEFLLLVRRALAPGGQFFLQTDNPGYWRYIRQVVPVFFDWEERTGCWPDAPKGRTRREIIALRRDLSVFRGVARPKADLREAEALQLAQTLPQPTFDADRRLQELDALERDSR
;
A
#
# COMPACT_ATOMS: atom_id res chain seq x y z
N MET A 1 13.87 -2.98 6.35
CA MET A 1 14.03 -3.31 4.91
C MET A 1 15.34 -2.78 4.34
N ALA A 2 15.75 -1.56 4.70
CA ALA A 2 16.97 -0.95 4.15
C ALA A 2 18.26 -1.73 4.45
N ASP A 3 18.34 -2.41 5.59
CA ASP A 3 19.53 -3.13 6.04
C ASP A 3 19.69 -4.53 5.45
N TYR A 4 18.59 -5.08 4.87
CA TYR A 4 18.55 -6.48 4.45
C TYR A 4 18.27 -6.66 2.96
N VAL A 5 17.88 -5.62 2.26
CA VAL A 5 17.52 -5.68 0.84
C VAL A 5 18.51 -4.86 0.03
N VAL A 6 19.19 -5.53 -0.90
CA VAL A 6 20.10 -4.88 -1.83
C VAL A 6 19.31 -3.97 -2.78
N ALA A 7 19.85 -2.77 -3.05
CA ALA A 7 19.23 -1.83 -3.98
C ALA A 7 19.03 -2.47 -5.36
N ALA A 8 17.91 -2.17 -6.01
CA ALA A 8 17.56 -2.65 -7.36
C ALA A 8 17.60 -4.17 -7.54
N SER A 9 17.26 -4.92 -6.47
CA SER A 9 17.36 -6.39 -6.50
C SER A 9 16.01 -7.12 -6.48
N VAL A 10 14.90 -6.42 -6.23
CA VAL A 10 13.58 -7.04 -6.02
C VAL A 10 12.68 -6.79 -7.23
N SER A 11 12.11 -7.87 -7.77
CA SER A 11 11.20 -7.78 -8.93
C SER A 11 9.79 -7.37 -8.56
N GLU A 12 9.30 -7.81 -7.41
CA GLU A 12 7.95 -7.52 -6.94
C GLU A 12 7.93 -7.29 -5.43
N ILE A 13 7.16 -6.28 -5.02
CA ILE A 13 6.82 -6.04 -3.63
C ILE A 13 5.30 -6.00 -3.52
N HIS A 14 4.75 -6.72 -2.56
CA HIS A 14 3.31 -6.79 -2.32
C HIS A 14 2.98 -6.25 -0.93
N CYS A 15 2.04 -5.32 -0.86
CA CYS A 15 1.53 -4.78 0.39
C CYS A 15 0.00 -4.82 0.37
N TYR A 16 -0.56 -5.77 1.12
CA TYR A 16 -2.00 -6.01 1.14
C TYR A 16 -2.58 -5.71 2.52
N HIS A 17 -3.59 -4.86 2.56
CA HIS A 17 -4.31 -4.47 3.77
C HIS A 17 -3.36 -4.04 4.90
N PRO A 18 -2.47 -3.04 4.63
CA PRO A 18 -1.61 -2.53 5.69
C PRO A 18 -2.48 -2.04 6.85
N GLN A 19 -2.01 -2.28 8.06
CA GLN A 19 -2.78 -1.97 9.26
C GLN A 19 -3.11 -0.46 9.33
N PRO A 20 -4.39 -0.08 9.37
CA PRO A 20 -4.78 1.34 9.34
C PRO A 20 -4.65 2.04 10.69
N TYR A 21 -4.47 1.29 11.76
CA TYR A 21 -4.38 1.81 13.14
C TYR A 21 -5.47 2.83 13.47
N TYR A 22 -6.51 2.36 14.15
CA TYR A 22 -7.69 3.16 14.51
C TYR A 22 -7.43 4.09 15.70
N ASP A 23 -6.49 3.72 16.58
CA ASP A 23 -6.12 4.53 17.74
C ASP A 23 -5.23 5.68 17.30
N PRO A 24 -5.61 6.95 17.60
CA PRO A 24 -4.76 8.10 17.29
C PRO A 24 -3.33 8.01 17.81
N ALA A 25 -3.11 7.32 18.94
CA ALA A 25 -1.78 7.11 19.51
C ALA A 25 -0.90 6.18 18.65
N GLU A 26 -1.49 5.42 17.74
CA GLU A 26 -0.78 4.43 16.93
C GLU A 26 -0.65 4.82 15.45
N VAL A 27 -1.16 5.98 15.03
CA VAL A 27 -1.11 6.39 13.61
C VAL A 27 0.31 6.48 13.07
N SER A 28 1.29 6.73 13.91
CA SER A 28 2.71 6.75 13.52
C SER A 28 3.25 5.38 13.10
N LYS A 29 2.52 4.31 13.39
CA LYS A 29 2.90 2.94 13.01
C LYS A 29 2.42 2.56 11.60
N ARG A 30 1.62 3.40 10.96
CA ARG A 30 1.13 3.13 9.60
C ARG A 30 2.30 2.95 8.65
N LEU A 31 2.27 1.87 7.87
CA LEU A 31 3.40 1.45 7.03
C LEU A 31 3.62 2.36 5.83
N ILE A 32 2.55 2.72 5.12
CA ILE A 32 2.67 3.51 3.90
C ILE A 32 2.95 4.97 4.27
N THR A 33 4.21 5.34 4.20
CA THR A 33 4.71 6.69 4.43
C THR A 33 5.56 7.12 3.25
N PRO A 34 5.85 8.43 3.07
CA PRO A 34 6.79 8.85 2.04
C PRO A 34 8.16 8.17 2.17
N GLU A 35 8.65 7.99 3.40
CA GLU A 35 9.92 7.33 3.69
C GLU A 35 9.92 5.87 3.28
N PHE A 36 8.82 5.16 3.57
CA PHE A 36 8.64 3.77 3.14
C PHE A 36 8.62 3.65 1.61
N LEU A 37 7.94 4.57 0.93
CA LEU A 37 7.89 4.57 -0.54
C LEU A 37 9.27 4.79 -1.16
N LEU A 38 10.12 5.58 -0.53
CA LEU A 38 11.53 5.71 -0.98
C LEU A 38 12.28 4.40 -0.86
N LEU A 39 12.08 3.65 0.22
CA LEU A 39 12.71 2.34 0.42
C LEU A 39 12.22 1.33 -0.63
N VAL A 40 10.92 1.31 -0.90
CA VAL A 40 10.34 0.45 -1.95
C VAL A 40 10.94 0.80 -3.32
N ARG A 41 10.97 2.08 -3.66
CA ARG A 41 11.53 2.54 -4.92
C ARG A 41 13.00 2.12 -5.07
N ARG A 42 13.78 2.22 -4.00
CA ARG A 42 15.19 1.83 -4.00
C ARG A 42 15.39 0.32 -4.15
N ALA A 43 14.52 -0.48 -3.53
CA ALA A 43 14.63 -1.94 -3.55
C ALA A 43 14.23 -2.55 -4.90
N LEU A 44 13.31 -1.93 -5.63
CA LEU A 44 12.81 -2.46 -6.89
C LEU A 44 13.85 -2.40 -8.00
N ALA A 45 14.01 -3.53 -8.70
CA ALA A 45 14.80 -3.59 -9.93
C ALA A 45 14.14 -2.78 -11.04
N PRO A 46 14.89 -2.40 -12.11
CA PRO A 46 14.29 -1.78 -13.28
C PRO A 46 13.14 -2.63 -13.83
N GLY A 47 11.96 -2.02 -14.04
CA GLY A 47 10.76 -2.74 -14.44
C GLY A 47 10.04 -3.47 -13.32
N GLY A 48 10.55 -3.40 -12.10
CA GLY A 48 9.91 -4.00 -10.93
C GLY A 48 8.57 -3.36 -10.58
N GLN A 49 7.72 -4.10 -9.87
CA GLN A 49 6.35 -3.70 -9.59
C GLN A 49 6.06 -3.73 -8.10
N PHE A 50 5.31 -2.73 -7.64
CA PHE A 50 4.79 -2.63 -6.28
C PHE A 50 3.27 -2.75 -6.32
N PHE A 51 2.75 -3.81 -5.71
CA PHE A 51 1.32 -4.12 -5.66
C PHE A 51 0.73 -3.64 -4.34
N LEU A 52 -0.32 -2.83 -4.42
CA LEU A 52 -1.03 -2.30 -3.25
C LEU A 52 -2.49 -2.69 -3.27
N GLN A 53 -3.01 -3.07 -2.11
CA GLN A 53 -4.40 -3.42 -1.92
C GLN A 53 -4.86 -3.04 -0.53
N THR A 54 -6.05 -2.46 -0.42
CA THR A 54 -6.68 -2.15 0.86
C THR A 54 -8.20 -2.09 0.71
N ASP A 55 -8.93 -2.40 1.78
CA ASP A 55 -10.37 -2.16 1.88
C ASP A 55 -10.68 -0.87 2.67
N ASN A 56 -9.67 -0.14 3.12
CA ASN A 56 -9.84 1.08 3.91
C ASN A 56 -9.87 2.31 3.01
N PRO A 57 -11.02 3.02 2.89
CA PRO A 57 -11.13 4.17 2.00
C PRO A 57 -10.19 5.32 2.37
N GLY A 58 -9.97 5.56 3.67
CA GLY A 58 -9.07 6.61 4.13
C GLY A 58 -7.62 6.34 3.71
N TYR A 59 -7.18 5.09 3.91
CA TYR A 59 -5.85 4.68 3.47
C TYR A 59 -5.70 4.79 1.95
N TRP A 60 -6.74 4.38 1.20
CA TRP A 60 -6.71 4.44 -0.25
C TRP A 60 -6.60 5.87 -0.78
N ARG A 61 -7.33 6.82 -0.18
CA ARG A 61 -7.20 8.24 -0.54
C ARG A 61 -5.78 8.74 -0.31
N TYR A 62 -5.17 8.35 0.79
CA TYR A 62 -3.77 8.69 1.08
C TYR A 62 -2.80 8.07 0.06
N ILE A 63 -2.96 6.79 -0.23
CA ILE A 63 -2.16 6.07 -1.24
C ILE A 63 -2.24 6.78 -2.60
N ARG A 64 -3.44 7.16 -3.03
CA ARG A 64 -3.64 7.91 -4.28
C ARG A 64 -2.92 9.26 -4.30
N GLN A 65 -2.75 9.86 -3.15
CA GLN A 65 -2.08 11.16 -3.02
C GLN A 65 -0.56 11.02 -3.12
N VAL A 66 0.02 10.01 -2.50
CA VAL A 66 1.48 9.94 -2.31
C VAL A 66 2.19 8.99 -3.28
N VAL A 67 1.60 7.86 -3.65
CA VAL A 67 2.26 6.88 -4.52
C VAL A 67 2.56 7.45 -5.91
N PRO A 68 1.64 8.18 -6.57
CA PRO A 68 1.90 8.72 -7.91
C PRO A 68 3.02 9.76 -7.98
N VAL A 69 3.48 10.25 -6.85
CA VAL A 69 4.62 11.18 -6.80
C VAL A 69 5.92 10.47 -7.20
N PHE A 70 6.09 9.21 -6.77
CA PHE A 70 7.33 8.44 -6.96
C PHE A 70 7.22 7.36 -8.02
N PHE A 71 6.00 6.97 -8.38
CA PHE A 71 5.73 5.82 -9.23
C PHE A 71 4.77 6.18 -10.35
N ASP A 72 4.90 5.49 -11.47
CA ASP A 72 3.83 5.38 -12.44
C ASP A 72 2.77 4.48 -11.82
N TRP A 73 1.56 5.00 -11.68
CA TRP A 73 0.50 4.41 -10.88
C TRP A 73 -0.67 3.99 -11.76
N GLU A 74 -1.08 2.74 -11.65
CA GLU A 74 -2.22 2.19 -12.36
C GLU A 74 -3.17 1.52 -11.38
N GLU A 75 -4.38 2.05 -11.25
CA GLU A 75 -5.42 1.45 -10.44
C GLU A 75 -6.12 0.34 -11.21
N ARG A 76 -6.47 -0.73 -10.47
CA ARG A 76 -7.17 -1.86 -11.04
C ARG A 76 -8.57 -1.98 -10.47
N THR A 77 -9.56 -2.08 -11.35
CA THR A 77 -10.93 -2.43 -10.99
C THR A 77 -11.11 -3.95 -11.02
N GLY A 78 -11.80 -4.49 -10.01
CA GLY A 78 -12.02 -5.93 -9.89
C GLY A 78 -10.83 -6.71 -9.35
N CYS A 79 -11.02 -8.00 -9.19
CA CYS A 79 -10.02 -8.89 -8.61
C CYS A 79 -8.78 -9.04 -9.50
N TRP A 80 -7.68 -9.44 -8.90
CA TRP A 80 -6.47 -9.78 -9.64
C TRP A 80 -6.73 -10.94 -10.60
N PRO A 81 -6.16 -10.93 -11.83
CA PRO A 81 -6.45 -11.94 -12.84
C PRO A 81 -6.14 -13.38 -12.40
N ASP A 82 -5.09 -13.55 -11.58
CA ASP A 82 -4.66 -14.85 -11.08
C ASP A 82 -5.44 -15.31 -9.84
N ALA A 83 -6.31 -14.45 -9.30
CA ALA A 83 -7.06 -14.74 -8.09
C ALA A 83 -8.47 -14.13 -8.14
N PRO A 84 -9.37 -14.67 -8.97
CA PRO A 84 -10.70 -14.09 -9.17
C PRO A 84 -11.59 -14.14 -7.92
N LYS A 85 -11.21 -14.94 -6.93
CA LYS A 85 -11.92 -15.02 -5.63
C LYS A 85 -11.19 -14.32 -4.50
N GLY A 86 -10.06 -13.70 -4.77
CA GLY A 86 -9.22 -12.98 -3.82
C GLY A 86 -7.85 -13.64 -3.61
N ARG A 87 -6.81 -12.82 -3.50
CA ARG A 87 -5.43 -13.28 -3.21
C ARG A 87 -5.20 -13.54 -1.73
N THR A 88 -5.91 -12.80 -0.88
CA THR A 88 -5.73 -12.86 0.57
C THR A 88 -7.02 -13.21 1.26
N ARG A 89 -6.89 -13.74 2.48
CA ARG A 89 -8.05 -14.02 3.31
C ARG A 89 -8.89 -12.77 3.58
N ARG A 90 -8.23 -11.66 3.87
CA ARG A 90 -8.91 -10.37 4.11
C ARG A 90 -9.75 -9.95 2.92
N GLU A 91 -9.21 -10.07 1.71
CA GLU A 91 -9.95 -9.76 0.47
C GLU A 91 -11.19 -10.64 0.32
N ILE A 92 -11.03 -11.96 0.57
CA ILE A 92 -12.15 -12.90 0.48
C ILE A 92 -13.27 -12.51 1.46
N ILE A 93 -12.92 -12.15 2.69
CA ILE A 93 -13.89 -11.71 3.71
C ILE A 93 -14.58 -10.42 3.26
N ALA A 94 -13.82 -9.45 2.78
CA ALA A 94 -14.36 -8.17 2.32
C ALA A 94 -15.34 -8.35 1.16
N LEU A 95 -14.98 -9.17 0.18
CA LEU A 95 -15.84 -9.46 -0.98
C LEU A 95 -17.14 -10.17 -0.59
N ARG A 96 -17.06 -11.10 0.36
CA ARG A 96 -18.26 -11.80 0.87
C ARG A 96 -19.21 -10.87 1.60
N ARG A 97 -18.73 -9.73 2.09
CA ARG A 97 -19.52 -8.71 2.77
C ARG A 97 -19.86 -7.52 1.89
N ASP A 98 -19.67 -7.64 0.57
CA ASP A 98 -19.91 -6.59 -0.41
C ASP A 98 -19.18 -5.28 -0.12
N LEU A 99 -18.00 -5.38 0.46
CA LEU A 99 -17.15 -4.21 0.71
C LEU A 99 -16.24 -3.93 -0.48
N SER A 100 -15.96 -2.66 -0.69
CA SER A 100 -15.03 -2.25 -1.73
C SER A 100 -13.60 -2.65 -1.37
N VAL A 101 -12.89 -3.22 -2.33
CA VAL A 101 -11.46 -3.49 -2.24
C VAL A 101 -10.76 -2.70 -3.33
N PHE A 102 -9.78 -1.89 -2.93
CA PHE A 102 -9.04 -1.02 -3.82
C PHE A 102 -7.69 -1.65 -4.16
N ARG A 103 -7.31 -1.63 -5.44
CA ARG A 103 -6.09 -2.28 -5.95
C ARG A 103 -5.34 -1.37 -6.90
N GLY A 104 -4.03 -1.43 -6.85
CA GLY A 104 -3.19 -0.68 -7.76
C GLY A 104 -1.80 -1.29 -7.91
N VAL A 105 -1.16 -0.96 -9.00
CA VAL A 105 0.19 -1.38 -9.34
C VAL A 105 1.04 -0.13 -9.58
N ALA A 106 2.20 -0.09 -8.96
CA ALA A 106 3.15 1.01 -9.09
C ALA A 106 4.46 0.53 -9.69
N ARG A 107 5.04 1.34 -10.57
CA ARG A 107 6.40 1.13 -11.10
C ARG A 107 7.22 2.38 -10.85
N PRO A 108 8.48 2.27 -10.41
CA PRO A 108 9.31 3.46 -10.19
C PRO A 108 9.37 4.33 -11.43
N LYS A 109 9.17 5.64 -11.26
CA LYS A 109 9.34 6.60 -12.36
C LYS A 109 10.79 6.60 -12.82
N ALA A 110 11.01 6.31 -14.10
CA ALA A 110 12.34 6.20 -14.68
C ALA A 110 13.09 7.54 -14.71
N ASP A 111 12.36 8.64 -14.87
CA ASP A 111 12.92 10.00 -15.01
C ASP A 111 13.06 10.73 -13.67
N LEU A 112 12.66 10.11 -12.55
CA LEU A 112 12.78 10.70 -11.21
C LEU A 112 14.10 10.27 -10.56
N ARG A 113 15.00 11.21 -10.32
CA ARG A 113 16.27 10.95 -9.66
C ARG A 113 16.08 10.77 -8.15
N GLU A 114 16.96 9.99 -7.51
CA GLU A 114 16.88 9.74 -6.07
C GLU A 114 16.91 11.03 -5.24
N ALA A 115 17.76 11.99 -5.59
CA ALA A 115 17.81 13.27 -4.89
C ALA A 115 16.50 14.05 -4.97
N GLU A 116 15.84 14.03 -6.13
CA GLU A 116 14.53 14.65 -6.32
C GLU A 116 13.45 13.93 -5.50
N ALA A 117 13.48 12.59 -5.49
CA ALA A 117 12.55 11.79 -4.71
C ALA A 117 12.67 12.09 -3.21
N LEU A 118 13.88 12.23 -2.69
CA LEU A 118 14.12 12.62 -1.30
C LEU A 118 13.54 13.99 -0.98
N GLN A 119 13.70 14.97 -1.84
CA GLN A 119 13.12 16.30 -1.67
C GLN A 119 11.59 16.26 -1.67
N LEU A 120 11.00 15.53 -2.62
CA LEU A 120 9.55 15.37 -2.71
C LEU A 120 8.96 14.70 -1.48
N ALA A 121 9.64 13.68 -0.94
CA ALA A 121 9.20 12.99 0.27
C ALA A 121 9.06 13.94 1.46
N GLN A 122 9.93 14.95 1.56
CA GLN A 122 9.88 15.94 2.64
C GLN A 122 8.67 16.86 2.55
N THR A 123 8.07 17.00 1.37
CA THR A 123 6.90 17.86 1.14
C THR A 123 5.56 17.14 1.33
N LEU A 124 5.58 15.81 1.39
CA LEU A 124 4.36 15.01 1.47
C LEU A 124 3.92 14.81 2.92
N PRO A 125 2.59 14.77 3.15
CA PRO A 125 2.07 14.54 4.50
C PRO A 125 2.27 13.08 4.93
N GLN A 126 2.39 12.88 6.25
CA GLN A 126 2.30 11.56 6.86
C GLN A 126 0.85 11.04 6.80
N PRO A 127 0.62 9.71 6.91
CA PRO A 127 -0.73 9.14 6.82
C PRO A 127 -1.55 9.44 8.10
N THR A 128 -2.29 10.55 8.08
CA THR A 128 -3.10 11.02 9.22
C THR A 128 -4.61 10.91 8.98
N PHE A 129 -5.02 10.14 7.98
CA PHE A 129 -6.42 9.94 7.63
C PHE A 129 -7.23 9.25 8.75
N ASP A 130 -8.55 9.42 8.73
CA ASP A 130 -9.47 8.65 9.55
C ASP A 130 -9.54 7.21 9.01
N ALA A 131 -9.28 6.24 9.88
CA ALA A 131 -9.22 4.83 9.50
C ALA A 131 -10.59 4.14 9.37
N ASP A 132 -11.69 4.84 9.64
CA ASP A 132 -13.05 4.30 9.62
C ASP A 132 -13.22 3.06 10.52
N ARG A 133 -13.55 3.30 11.78
CA ARG A 133 -13.67 2.26 12.82
C ARG A 133 -14.66 1.14 12.49
N ARG A 134 -15.59 1.38 11.57
CA ARG A 134 -16.55 0.36 11.11
C ARG A 134 -15.86 -0.87 10.51
N LEU A 135 -14.63 -0.71 10.01
CA LEU A 135 -13.84 -1.80 9.43
C LEU A 135 -13.10 -2.65 10.48
N GLN A 136 -13.09 -2.25 11.75
CA GLN A 136 -12.43 -3.03 12.82
C GLN A 136 -12.99 -4.44 12.96
N GLU A 137 -14.27 -4.61 12.69
CA GLU A 137 -14.93 -5.93 12.73
C GLU A 137 -14.27 -6.92 11.77
N LEU A 138 -13.84 -6.45 10.60
CA LEU A 138 -13.16 -7.32 9.62
C LEU A 138 -11.82 -7.82 10.16
N ASP A 139 -11.11 -7.00 10.92
CA ASP A 139 -9.85 -7.40 11.54
C ASP A 139 -10.06 -8.54 12.54
N ALA A 140 -11.14 -8.45 13.33
CA ALA A 140 -11.50 -9.51 14.26
C ALA A 140 -11.84 -10.82 13.54
N LEU A 141 -12.63 -10.75 12.47
CA LEU A 141 -13.02 -11.91 11.67
C LEU A 141 -11.80 -12.58 11.02
N GLU A 142 -10.86 -11.79 10.52
CA GLU A 142 -9.63 -12.33 9.94
C GLU A 142 -8.79 -13.05 10.99
N ARG A 143 -8.69 -12.51 12.22
CA ARG A 143 -7.96 -13.15 13.32
C ARG A 143 -8.63 -14.44 13.78
N ASP A 144 -9.94 -14.43 13.97
CA ASP A 144 -10.70 -15.57 14.48
C ASP A 144 -10.69 -16.77 13.53
N SER A 145 -10.40 -16.52 12.28
CA SER A 145 -10.40 -17.55 11.26
C SER A 145 -9.00 -18.09 10.92
N ARG A 146 -7.98 -17.68 11.68
CA ARG A 146 -6.65 -18.26 11.65
C ARG A 146 -6.60 -19.43 12.64
#